data_340cc17b7748720dd8a1d95850e1fd00
#
_entry.id   340cc17b7748720dd8a1d95850e1fd00
#
_cell.length_a   1.000
_cell.length_b   1.000
_cell.length_c   1.000
_cell.angle_alpha   90.00
_cell.angle_beta   90.00
_cell.angle_gamma   90.00
#
_symmetry.space_group_name_H-M   'P 1'
#
loop_
_entity.id
_entity.type
_entity.pdbx_description
1 polymer ?
#
loop_
_entity_poly.entity_id
_entity_poly.type
_entity_poly.pdbx_seq_one_letter_code
_entity_poly.pdbx_strand_id
1 'polypeptide(L)'
;MVPGASIAGMVFSLVVSFALPIGLFVYAKKKLGAKAAPFFIGCSVFFVMVLMLEAAIHRIVFQLAGEALTGSVILYAVYGGLMAALFEETGRYIAMRFLVKPMDFPNAFMYGAGHGGVEAMLLCGVASISNIASAVMINSGTMSAQLATLDAEKAADTAAALSALWTTSSLTFFAGGVERIIAVVLHLSLSILVFQSIRKKSQKDLLNAYLFHFVIDSLSVLLSAVASVWVVELVTALVTGGAVLMARYACMEE
;
A
#
# COMPACT_ATOMS: atom_id res chain seq x y z
N MET A 1 -7.01 26.15 -12.12
CA MET A 1 -5.75 26.10 -11.34
C MET A 1 -5.88 25.09 -10.21
N VAL A 2 -4.83 24.35 -9.92
CA VAL A 2 -4.80 23.41 -8.79
C VAL A 2 -4.60 24.19 -7.49
N PRO A 3 -5.48 24.02 -6.48
CA PRO A 3 -5.40 24.75 -5.22
C PRO A 3 -4.08 24.48 -4.46
N GLY A 4 -3.52 25.49 -3.80
CA GLY A 4 -2.31 25.33 -2.99
C GLY A 4 -2.46 24.30 -1.87
N ALA A 5 -3.65 24.16 -1.29
CA ALA A 5 -3.95 23.14 -0.28
C ALA A 5 -3.89 21.72 -0.87
N SER A 6 -4.32 21.51 -2.12
CA SER A 6 -4.19 20.21 -2.80
C SER A 6 -2.71 19.85 -3.03
N ILE A 7 -1.90 20.84 -3.46
CA ILE A 7 -0.46 20.65 -3.64
C ILE A 7 0.20 20.32 -2.28
N ALA A 8 -0.18 21.01 -1.21
CA ALA A 8 0.33 20.71 0.14
C ALA A 8 -0.01 19.27 0.58
N GLY A 9 -1.24 18.80 0.29
CA GLY A 9 -1.63 17.41 0.55
C GLY A 9 -0.81 16.39 -0.25
N MET A 10 -0.57 16.67 -1.53
CA MET A 10 0.29 15.83 -2.38
C MET A 10 1.74 15.79 -1.85
N VAL A 11 2.29 16.95 -1.44
CA VAL A 11 3.63 17.03 -0.84
C VAL A 11 3.70 16.25 0.48
N PHE A 12 2.67 16.37 1.34
CA PHE A 12 2.56 15.58 2.56
C PHE A 12 2.60 14.08 2.26
N SER A 13 1.77 13.61 1.32
CA SER A 13 1.72 12.20 0.92
C SER A 13 3.04 11.71 0.32
N LEU A 14 3.70 12.55 -0.49
CA LEU A 14 5.02 12.28 -1.02
C LEU A 14 6.05 12.11 0.10
N VAL A 15 6.11 13.07 1.03
CA VAL A 15 7.06 13.04 2.15
C VAL A 15 6.84 11.80 3.01
N VAL A 16 5.60 11.50 3.37
CA VAL A 16 5.27 10.31 4.16
C VAL A 16 5.70 9.04 3.44
N SER A 17 5.38 8.90 2.15
CA SER A 17 5.68 7.70 1.36
C SER A 17 7.17 7.37 1.29
N PHE A 18 8.06 8.35 1.35
CA PHE A 18 9.51 8.14 1.31
C PHE A 18 10.17 8.25 2.69
N ALA A 19 9.82 9.27 3.49
CA ALA A 19 10.49 9.51 4.76
C ALA A 19 10.17 8.43 5.80
N LEU A 20 8.94 7.90 5.82
CA LEU A 20 8.55 6.86 6.78
C LEU A 20 9.34 5.56 6.58
N PRO A 21 9.40 4.93 5.39
CA PRO A 21 10.19 3.71 5.19
C PRO A 21 11.68 3.91 5.42
N ILE A 22 12.24 5.06 4.99
CA ILE A 22 13.65 5.40 5.23
C ILE A 22 13.92 5.55 6.72
N GLY A 23 13.02 6.23 7.46
CA GLY A 23 13.10 6.38 8.90
C GLY A 23 13.04 5.03 9.63
N LEU A 24 12.14 4.15 9.22
CA LEU A 24 12.02 2.79 9.77
C LEU A 24 13.25 1.93 9.47
N PHE A 25 13.81 2.04 8.26
CA PHE A 25 15.08 1.37 7.91
C PHE A 25 16.21 1.82 8.85
N VAL A 26 16.37 3.15 9.02
CA VAL A 26 17.42 3.71 9.89
C VAL A 26 17.20 3.31 11.34
N TYR A 27 15.96 3.36 11.82
CA TYR A 27 15.58 2.93 13.16
C TYR A 27 15.90 1.45 13.40
N ALA A 28 15.42 0.56 12.51
CA ALA A 28 15.66 -0.87 12.63
C ALA A 28 17.16 -1.20 12.60
N LYS A 29 17.92 -0.53 11.72
CA LYS A 29 19.36 -0.73 11.63
C LYS A 29 20.12 -0.25 12.87
N LYS A 30 19.82 0.98 13.36
CA LYS A 30 20.59 1.61 14.43
C LYS A 30 20.13 1.23 15.83
N LYS A 31 18.83 1.01 16.04
CA LYS A 31 18.24 0.75 17.36
C LYS A 31 17.94 -0.72 17.61
N LEU A 32 17.48 -1.45 16.59
CA LEU A 32 17.16 -2.88 16.73
C LEU A 32 18.31 -3.80 16.32
N GLY A 33 19.37 -3.29 15.67
CA GLY A 33 20.50 -4.10 15.20
C GLY A 33 20.18 -4.94 13.96
N ALA A 34 19.09 -4.64 13.23
CA ALA A 34 18.69 -5.37 12.05
C ALA A 34 19.71 -5.29 10.91
N LYS A 35 19.82 -6.34 10.10
CA LYS A 35 20.56 -6.31 8.84
C LYS A 35 19.79 -5.49 7.79
N ALA A 36 20.51 -4.93 6.80
CA ALA A 36 19.88 -4.19 5.71
C ALA A 36 19.18 -5.10 4.70
N ALA A 37 19.71 -6.31 4.46
CA ALA A 37 19.20 -7.23 3.45
C ALA A 37 17.70 -7.54 3.58
N PRO A 38 17.09 -7.78 4.75
CA PRO A 38 15.66 -8.02 4.88
C PRO A 38 14.79 -6.88 4.32
N PHE A 39 15.22 -5.62 4.40
CA PHE A 39 14.48 -4.51 3.79
C PHE A 39 14.35 -4.70 2.27
N PHE A 40 15.46 -4.94 1.60
CA PHE A 40 15.48 -5.13 0.15
C PHE A 40 14.79 -6.44 -0.26
N ILE A 41 14.86 -7.49 0.57
CA ILE A 41 14.07 -8.71 0.34
C ILE A 41 12.57 -8.38 0.40
N GLY A 42 12.11 -7.59 1.38
CA GLY A 42 10.72 -7.15 1.47
C GLY A 42 10.29 -6.36 0.23
N CYS A 43 11.11 -5.38 -0.21
CA CYS A 43 10.86 -4.63 -1.44
C CYS A 43 10.74 -5.55 -2.67
N SER A 44 11.67 -6.51 -2.82
CA SER A 44 11.69 -7.41 -3.97
C SER A 44 10.49 -8.36 -3.97
N VAL A 45 10.05 -8.82 -2.80
CA VAL A 45 8.89 -9.69 -2.68
C VAL A 45 7.61 -8.96 -3.06
N PHE A 46 7.40 -7.73 -2.59
CA PHE A 46 6.27 -6.92 -3.05
C PHE A 46 6.28 -6.77 -4.58
N PHE A 47 7.43 -6.38 -5.14
CA PHE A 47 7.55 -6.19 -6.58
C PHE A 47 7.20 -7.47 -7.37
N VAL A 48 7.74 -8.62 -6.98
CA VAL A 48 7.53 -9.89 -7.68
C VAL A 48 6.11 -10.42 -7.46
N MET A 49 5.65 -10.45 -6.21
CA MET A 49 4.37 -11.07 -5.89
C MET A 49 3.19 -10.22 -6.36
N VAL A 50 3.24 -8.90 -6.14
CA VAL A 50 2.13 -7.99 -6.44
C VAL A 50 2.22 -7.46 -7.88
N LEU A 51 3.32 -6.77 -8.22
CA LEU A 51 3.39 -6.07 -9.50
C LEU A 51 3.63 -6.99 -10.69
N MET A 52 4.14 -8.21 -10.47
CA MET A 52 4.35 -9.18 -11.55
C MET A 52 3.32 -10.30 -11.51
N LEU A 53 3.28 -11.11 -10.46
CA LEU A 53 2.49 -12.34 -10.42
C LEU A 53 0.99 -12.05 -10.23
N GLU A 54 0.63 -11.28 -9.21
CA GLU A 54 -0.76 -10.92 -8.96
C GLU A 54 -1.34 -10.10 -10.12
N ALA A 55 -0.61 -9.09 -10.61
CA ALA A 55 -1.01 -8.31 -11.77
C ALA A 55 -1.23 -9.17 -13.03
N ALA A 56 -0.42 -10.22 -13.25
CA ALA A 56 -0.62 -11.15 -14.36
C ALA A 56 -1.91 -11.97 -14.19
N ILE A 57 -2.20 -12.44 -12.98
CA ILE A 57 -3.44 -13.16 -12.68
C ILE A 57 -4.65 -12.22 -12.80
N HIS A 58 -4.56 -11.00 -12.29
CA HIS A 58 -5.61 -9.99 -12.46
C HIS A 58 -5.95 -9.78 -13.94
N ARG A 59 -4.95 -9.65 -14.81
CA ARG A 59 -5.17 -9.50 -16.25
C ARG A 59 -5.98 -10.66 -16.82
N ILE A 60 -5.67 -11.90 -16.45
CA ILE A 60 -6.40 -13.09 -16.92
C ILE A 60 -7.83 -13.10 -16.37
N VAL A 61 -8.00 -12.87 -15.06
CA VAL A 61 -9.32 -12.91 -14.43
C VAL A 61 -10.23 -11.81 -14.96
N PHE A 62 -9.71 -10.59 -15.18
CA PHE A 62 -10.50 -9.51 -15.76
C PHE A 62 -10.86 -9.74 -17.23
N GLN A 63 -10.04 -10.46 -18.00
CA GLN A 63 -10.40 -10.88 -19.35
C GLN A 63 -11.53 -11.93 -19.36
N LEU A 64 -11.58 -12.82 -18.36
CA LEU A 64 -12.54 -13.91 -18.29
C LEU A 64 -13.84 -13.56 -17.57
N ALA A 65 -13.77 -12.74 -16.52
CA ALA A 65 -14.87 -12.47 -15.60
C ALA A 65 -14.99 -10.98 -15.20
N GLY A 66 -14.35 -10.05 -15.94
CA GLY A 66 -14.27 -8.64 -15.57
C GLY A 66 -15.61 -7.98 -15.37
N GLU A 67 -16.60 -8.22 -16.26
CA GLU A 67 -17.94 -7.67 -16.14
C GLU A 67 -18.67 -8.13 -14.87
N ALA A 68 -18.54 -9.41 -14.51
CA ALA A 68 -19.14 -9.95 -13.30
C ALA A 68 -18.50 -9.35 -12.03
N LEU A 69 -17.18 -9.16 -12.05
CA LEU A 69 -16.45 -8.57 -10.92
C LEU A 69 -16.76 -7.08 -10.77
N THR A 70 -16.66 -6.30 -11.86
CA THR A 70 -16.89 -4.85 -11.81
C THR A 70 -18.38 -4.49 -11.65
N GLY A 71 -19.28 -5.39 -12.01
CA GLY A 71 -20.71 -5.24 -11.80
C GLY A 71 -21.18 -5.37 -10.34
N SER A 72 -20.29 -5.84 -9.45
CA SER A 72 -20.60 -6.00 -8.02
C SER A 72 -19.46 -5.52 -7.13
N VAL A 73 -19.68 -4.43 -6.40
CA VAL A 73 -18.71 -3.90 -5.43
C VAL A 73 -18.28 -4.97 -4.41
N ILE A 74 -19.22 -5.82 -3.99
CA ILE A 74 -18.93 -6.89 -3.02
C ILE A 74 -17.99 -7.93 -3.63
N LEU A 75 -18.28 -8.41 -4.85
CA LEU A 75 -17.42 -9.39 -5.54
C LEU A 75 -16.04 -8.80 -5.81
N TYR A 76 -15.99 -7.54 -6.26
CA TYR A 76 -14.74 -6.83 -6.53
C TYR A 76 -13.89 -6.70 -5.26
N ALA A 77 -14.50 -6.29 -4.14
CA ALA A 77 -13.83 -6.12 -2.85
C ALA A 77 -13.31 -7.47 -2.29
N VAL A 78 -14.16 -8.50 -2.30
CA VAL A 78 -13.76 -9.84 -1.83
C VAL A 78 -12.65 -10.43 -2.70
N TYR A 79 -12.76 -10.29 -4.01
CA TYR A 79 -11.74 -10.75 -4.93
C TYR A 79 -10.41 -10.01 -4.71
N GLY A 80 -10.44 -8.67 -4.68
CA GLY A 80 -9.23 -7.86 -4.49
C GLY A 80 -8.53 -8.18 -3.17
N GLY A 81 -9.26 -8.14 -2.05
CA GLY A 81 -8.67 -8.44 -0.74
C GLY A 81 -8.16 -9.89 -0.62
N LEU A 82 -8.86 -10.87 -1.25
CA LEU A 82 -8.39 -12.26 -1.27
C LEU A 82 -7.09 -12.41 -2.06
N MET A 83 -6.98 -11.75 -3.21
CA MET A 83 -5.79 -11.82 -4.06
C MET A 83 -4.60 -11.15 -3.39
N ALA A 84 -4.75 -9.94 -2.85
CA ALA A 84 -3.70 -9.25 -2.11
C ALA A 84 -3.21 -10.10 -0.93
N ALA A 85 -4.11 -10.56 -0.07
CA ALA A 85 -3.74 -11.41 1.06
C ALA A 85 -3.02 -12.69 0.61
N LEU A 86 -3.52 -13.36 -0.44
CA LEU A 86 -2.94 -14.61 -0.94
C LEU A 86 -1.51 -14.39 -1.46
N PHE A 87 -1.30 -13.41 -2.33
CA PHE A 87 0.01 -13.19 -2.93
C PHE A 87 1.01 -12.61 -1.95
N GLU A 88 0.61 -11.59 -1.19
CA GLU A 88 1.53 -10.91 -0.30
C GLU A 88 1.92 -11.74 0.92
N GLU A 89 0.95 -12.38 1.59
CA GLU A 89 1.29 -13.18 2.78
C GLU A 89 2.00 -14.48 2.42
N THR A 90 1.67 -15.10 1.27
CA THR A 90 2.42 -16.26 0.76
C THR A 90 3.87 -15.85 0.44
N GLY A 91 4.07 -14.74 -0.29
CA GLY A 91 5.39 -14.23 -0.60
C GLY A 91 6.18 -13.88 0.65
N ARG A 92 5.55 -13.23 1.63
CA ARG A 92 6.11 -12.89 2.94
C ARG A 92 6.55 -14.14 3.69
N TYR A 93 5.68 -15.14 3.77
CA TYR A 93 6.00 -16.40 4.45
C TYR A 93 7.20 -17.11 3.79
N ILE A 94 7.19 -17.25 2.46
CA ILE A 94 8.28 -17.92 1.72
C ILE A 94 9.59 -17.16 1.93
N ALA A 95 9.59 -15.84 1.78
CA ALA A 95 10.79 -15.02 1.95
C ALA A 95 11.35 -15.09 3.37
N MET A 96 10.49 -14.97 4.38
CA MET A 96 10.93 -15.06 5.77
C MET A 96 11.48 -16.44 6.09
N ARG A 97 10.81 -17.50 5.60
CA ARG A 97 11.23 -18.88 5.84
C ARG A 97 12.60 -19.21 5.23
N PHE A 98 12.88 -18.72 4.03
CA PHE A 98 14.02 -19.17 3.24
C PHE A 98 15.10 -18.13 3.03
N LEU A 99 14.76 -16.84 2.96
CA LEU A 99 15.69 -15.77 2.55
C LEU A 99 16.15 -14.87 3.71
N VAL A 100 15.28 -14.58 4.69
CA VAL A 100 15.64 -13.69 5.81
C VAL A 100 16.51 -14.43 6.82
N LYS A 101 17.76 -14.00 6.99
CA LYS A 101 18.75 -14.61 7.88
C LYS A 101 19.57 -13.55 8.66
N PRO A 102 19.67 -13.63 9.99
CA PRO A 102 18.94 -14.55 10.88
C PRO A 102 17.45 -14.26 10.90
N MET A 103 16.64 -15.24 11.24
CA MET A 103 15.21 -15.12 11.41
C MET A 103 14.91 -14.71 12.86
N ASP A 104 14.95 -13.42 13.12
CA ASP A 104 14.72 -12.77 14.41
C ASP A 104 13.78 -11.55 14.26
N PHE A 105 13.31 -11.03 15.40
CA PHE A 105 12.40 -9.89 15.43
C PHE A 105 12.94 -8.64 14.69
N PRO A 106 14.21 -8.19 14.91
CA PRO A 106 14.75 -7.05 14.19
C PRO A 106 14.70 -7.20 12.68
N ASN A 107 15.04 -8.38 12.17
CA ASN A 107 15.04 -8.65 10.72
C ASN A 107 13.63 -8.84 10.15
N ALA A 108 12.68 -9.38 10.92
CA ALA A 108 11.27 -9.44 10.53
C ALA A 108 10.66 -8.03 10.46
N PHE A 109 10.95 -7.17 11.43
CA PHE A 109 10.56 -5.76 11.40
C PHE A 109 11.16 -5.03 10.19
N MET A 110 12.44 -5.21 9.93
CA MET A 110 13.14 -4.63 8.78
C MET A 110 12.54 -5.09 7.44
N TYR A 111 12.14 -6.37 7.34
CA TYR A 111 11.42 -6.90 6.18
C TYR A 111 10.08 -6.18 5.98
N GLY A 112 9.27 -6.05 7.04
CA GLY A 112 7.99 -5.35 6.98
C GLY A 112 8.13 -3.88 6.58
N ALA A 113 9.17 -3.20 7.09
CA ALA A 113 9.50 -1.83 6.69
C ALA A 113 9.88 -1.72 5.20
N GLY A 114 10.53 -2.74 4.64
CA GLY A 114 10.85 -2.81 3.21
C GLY A 114 9.62 -3.10 2.36
N HIS A 115 8.82 -4.08 2.75
CA HIS A 115 7.62 -4.49 2.01
C HIS A 115 6.58 -3.37 1.94
N GLY A 116 6.04 -2.93 3.09
CA GLY A 116 5.06 -1.83 3.13
C GLY A 116 5.67 -0.48 2.72
N GLY A 117 6.99 -0.32 2.90
CA GLY A 117 7.70 0.87 2.46
C GLY A 117 7.75 1.02 0.95
N VAL A 118 8.10 -0.03 0.21
CA VAL A 118 8.14 0.02 -1.27
C VAL A 118 6.73 0.18 -1.85
N GLU A 119 5.73 -0.44 -1.24
CA GLU A 119 4.34 -0.23 -1.61
C GLU A 119 3.96 1.26 -1.48
N ALA A 120 4.23 1.88 -0.32
CA ALA A 120 3.97 3.30 -0.11
C ALA A 120 4.69 4.19 -1.15
N MET A 121 5.97 3.89 -1.43
CA MET A 121 6.76 4.63 -2.42
C MET A 121 6.19 4.50 -3.84
N LEU A 122 5.82 3.29 -4.26
CA LEU A 122 5.38 3.05 -5.64
C LEU A 122 3.93 3.48 -5.87
N LEU A 123 3.01 3.16 -4.95
CA LEU A 123 1.59 3.44 -5.17
C LEU A 123 1.22 4.90 -4.88
N CYS A 124 1.72 5.49 -3.81
CA CYS A 124 1.40 6.86 -3.43
C CYS A 124 2.52 7.86 -3.75
N GLY A 125 3.77 7.49 -3.48
CA GLY A 125 4.92 8.38 -3.66
C GLY A 125 5.11 8.79 -5.12
N VAL A 126 5.17 7.82 -6.04
CA VAL A 126 5.32 8.07 -7.48
C VAL A 126 4.11 8.82 -8.05
N ALA A 127 2.89 8.45 -7.63
CA ALA A 127 1.68 9.17 -8.04
C ALA A 127 1.70 10.63 -7.55
N SER A 128 2.16 10.88 -6.33
CA SER A 128 2.29 12.24 -5.78
C SER A 128 3.31 13.08 -6.57
N ILE A 129 4.46 12.50 -6.98
CA ILE A 129 5.44 13.19 -7.84
C ILE A 129 4.77 13.62 -9.15
N SER A 130 4.08 12.69 -9.83
CA SER A 130 3.39 12.95 -11.08
C SER A 130 2.30 14.04 -10.93
N ASN A 131 1.50 13.94 -9.88
CA ASN A 131 0.44 14.91 -9.59
C ASN A 131 0.99 16.32 -9.29
N ILE A 132 2.08 16.42 -8.52
CA ILE A 132 2.74 17.72 -8.25
C ILE A 132 3.31 18.31 -9.54
N ALA A 133 4.00 17.52 -10.36
CA ALA A 133 4.52 17.99 -11.64
C ALA A 133 3.39 18.49 -12.54
N SER A 134 2.30 17.73 -12.65
CA SER A 134 1.12 18.16 -13.42
C SER A 134 0.48 19.43 -12.85
N ALA A 135 0.38 19.54 -11.52
CA ALA A 135 -0.18 20.75 -10.87
C ALA A 135 0.66 22.00 -11.16
N VAL A 136 2.00 21.88 -11.15
CA VAL A 136 2.92 22.96 -11.53
C VAL A 136 2.71 23.35 -12.98
N MET A 137 2.62 22.40 -13.91
CA MET A 137 2.39 22.65 -15.33
C MET A 137 1.01 23.30 -15.60
N ILE A 138 -0.03 22.88 -14.90
CA ILE A 138 -1.37 23.47 -14.99
C ILE A 138 -1.33 24.92 -14.49
N ASN A 139 -0.72 25.14 -13.34
CA ASN A 139 -0.69 26.46 -12.71
C ASN A 139 0.21 27.46 -13.44
N SER A 140 1.24 27.00 -14.15
CA SER A 140 2.10 27.81 -15.01
C SER A 140 1.54 28.05 -16.43
N GLY A 141 0.46 27.34 -16.80
CA GLY A 141 -0.13 27.42 -18.15
C GLY A 141 0.59 26.59 -19.21
N THR A 142 1.64 25.84 -18.85
CA THR A 142 2.43 25.04 -19.82
C THR A 142 1.74 23.71 -20.20
N MET A 143 0.79 23.24 -19.40
CA MET A 143 0.05 22.00 -19.68
C MET A 143 -0.71 22.05 -21.01
N SER A 144 -1.26 23.20 -21.40
CA SER A 144 -1.97 23.36 -22.67
C SER A 144 -1.09 23.10 -23.89
N ALA A 145 0.16 23.53 -23.84
CA ALA A 145 1.14 23.27 -24.91
C ALA A 145 1.46 21.78 -25.01
N GLN A 146 1.56 21.08 -23.89
CA GLN A 146 1.79 19.63 -23.89
C GLN A 146 0.57 18.88 -24.42
N LEU A 147 -0.64 19.22 -24.01
CA LEU A 147 -1.86 18.59 -24.53
C LEU A 147 -2.02 18.80 -26.04
N ALA A 148 -1.59 19.95 -26.58
CA ALA A 148 -1.64 20.22 -28.01
C ALA A 148 -0.71 19.32 -28.86
N THR A 149 0.21 18.57 -28.25
CA THR A 149 1.07 17.58 -28.94
C THR A 149 0.42 16.22 -29.07
N LEU A 150 -0.71 16.00 -28.39
CA LEU A 150 -1.47 14.73 -28.44
C LEU A 150 -2.56 14.80 -29.52
N ASP A 151 -3.01 13.62 -29.98
CA ASP A 151 -4.26 13.56 -30.72
C ASP A 151 -5.47 14.01 -29.85
N ALA A 152 -6.57 14.42 -30.51
CA ALA A 152 -7.69 15.05 -29.83
C ALA A 152 -8.34 14.16 -28.76
N GLU A 153 -8.41 12.85 -29.00
CA GLU A 153 -8.99 11.88 -28.06
C GLU A 153 -8.11 11.76 -26.81
N LYS A 154 -6.81 11.50 -26.98
CA LYS A 154 -5.85 11.41 -25.87
C LYS A 154 -5.71 12.72 -25.10
N ALA A 155 -5.77 13.87 -25.80
CA ALA A 155 -5.75 15.18 -25.15
C ALA A 155 -6.98 15.37 -24.25
N ALA A 156 -8.16 14.99 -24.72
CA ALA A 156 -9.41 15.07 -23.94
C ALA A 156 -9.37 14.13 -22.71
N ASP A 157 -8.96 12.88 -22.88
CA ASP A 157 -8.84 11.90 -21.79
C ASP A 157 -7.84 12.34 -20.73
N THR A 158 -6.67 12.84 -21.18
CA THR A 158 -5.64 13.37 -20.27
C THR A 158 -6.16 14.59 -19.51
N ALA A 159 -6.84 15.52 -20.19
CA ALA A 159 -7.41 16.70 -19.55
C ALA A 159 -8.50 16.31 -18.53
N ALA A 160 -9.35 15.32 -18.86
CA ALA A 160 -10.35 14.79 -17.94
C ALA A 160 -9.72 14.18 -16.70
N ALA A 161 -8.69 13.34 -16.84
CA ALA A 161 -7.95 12.75 -15.71
C ALA A 161 -7.28 13.82 -14.84
N LEU A 162 -6.64 14.82 -15.44
CA LEU A 162 -6.01 15.94 -14.74
C LEU A 162 -7.01 16.81 -13.99
N SER A 163 -8.27 16.84 -14.40
CA SER A 163 -9.31 17.63 -13.72
C SER A 163 -9.49 17.24 -12.27
N ALA A 164 -9.24 15.99 -11.90
CA ALA A 164 -9.27 15.52 -10.52
C ALA A 164 -8.35 16.30 -9.57
N LEU A 165 -7.26 16.89 -10.08
CA LEU A 165 -6.32 17.67 -9.26
C LEU A 165 -6.93 18.97 -8.67
N TRP A 166 -8.01 19.50 -9.26
CA TRP A 166 -8.70 20.70 -8.77
C TRP A 166 -10.17 20.49 -8.45
N THR A 167 -10.77 19.36 -8.85
CA THR A 167 -12.17 19.03 -8.52
C THR A 167 -12.26 18.18 -7.26
N THR A 168 -11.23 17.39 -6.95
CA THR A 168 -11.16 16.60 -5.72
C THR A 168 -10.86 17.49 -4.52
N SER A 169 -11.48 17.19 -3.37
CA SER A 169 -11.20 17.87 -2.12
C SER A 169 -9.71 17.80 -1.77
N SER A 170 -9.12 18.91 -1.36
CA SER A 170 -7.72 18.95 -0.91
C SER A 170 -7.44 17.96 0.23
N LEU A 171 -8.43 17.70 1.09
CA LEU A 171 -8.33 16.74 2.19
C LEU A 171 -8.11 15.29 1.72
N THR A 172 -8.57 14.94 0.52
CA THR A 172 -8.34 13.59 -0.06
C THR A 172 -6.85 13.36 -0.34
N PHE A 173 -6.12 14.39 -0.75
CA PHE A 173 -4.67 14.26 -0.96
C PHE A 173 -3.91 14.08 0.36
N PHE A 174 -4.38 14.66 1.47
CA PHE A 174 -3.82 14.37 2.80
C PHE A 174 -4.17 12.96 3.28
N ALA A 175 -5.40 12.50 3.01
CA ALA A 175 -5.82 11.15 3.37
C ALA A 175 -4.89 10.08 2.76
N GLY A 176 -4.44 10.25 1.52
CA GLY A 176 -3.48 9.33 0.91
C GLY A 176 -2.16 9.17 1.70
N GLY A 177 -1.65 10.24 2.31
CA GLY A 177 -0.48 10.15 3.20
C GLY A 177 -0.79 9.46 4.53
N VAL A 178 -1.98 9.72 5.10
CA VAL A 178 -2.45 9.06 6.34
C VAL A 178 -2.63 7.56 6.09
N GLU A 179 -3.25 7.20 4.99
CA GLU A 179 -3.44 5.81 4.57
C GLU A 179 -2.10 5.07 4.44
N ARG A 180 -1.04 5.71 3.87
CA ARG A 180 0.29 5.08 3.81
C ARG A 180 0.90 4.82 5.18
N ILE A 181 0.65 5.68 6.17
CA ILE A 181 1.08 5.41 7.55
C ILE A 181 0.38 4.15 8.08
N ILE A 182 -0.94 4.06 7.89
CA ILE A 182 -1.75 2.92 8.33
C ILE A 182 -1.27 1.64 7.64
N ALA A 183 -1.08 1.66 6.32
CA ALA A 183 -0.63 0.51 5.54
C ALA A 183 0.76 0.02 5.97
N VAL A 184 1.73 0.93 6.16
CA VAL A 184 3.07 0.54 6.64
C VAL A 184 3.02 -0.09 8.03
N VAL A 185 2.20 0.45 8.95
CA VAL A 185 2.00 -0.14 10.29
C VAL A 185 1.35 -1.51 10.20
N LEU A 186 0.37 -1.68 9.30
CA LEU A 186 -0.22 -2.99 9.00
C LEU A 186 0.85 -3.97 8.55
N HIS A 187 1.62 -3.65 7.52
CA HIS A 187 2.66 -4.55 6.97
C HIS A 187 3.74 -4.91 7.98
N LEU A 188 4.10 -3.99 8.89
CA LEU A 188 4.97 -4.31 10.04
C LEU A 188 4.32 -5.37 10.94
N SER A 189 3.04 -5.21 11.27
CA SER A 189 2.29 -6.12 12.14
C SER A 189 2.13 -7.50 11.51
N LEU A 190 1.75 -7.56 10.23
CA LEU A 190 1.64 -8.82 9.47
C LEU A 190 2.99 -9.52 9.38
N SER A 191 4.08 -8.76 9.19
CA SER A 191 5.44 -9.33 9.15
C SER A 191 5.83 -9.95 10.50
N ILE A 192 5.42 -9.35 11.62
CA ILE A 192 5.65 -9.92 12.94
C ILE A 192 4.78 -11.17 13.16
N LEU A 193 3.52 -11.18 12.72
CA LEU A 193 2.66 -12.37 12.80
C LEU A 193 3.24 -13.54 12.00
N VAL A 194 3.68 -13.30 10.76
CA VAL A 194 4.30 -14.33 9.92
C VAL A 194 5.64 -14.80 10.53
N PHE A 195 6.44 -13.90 11.10
CA PHE A 195 7.64 -14.26 11.84
C PHE A 195 7.32 -15.20 13.01
N GLN A 196 6.34 -14.87 13.84
CA GLN A 196 5.93 -15.69 14.98
C GLN A 196 5.35 -17.04 14.52
N SER A 197 4.60 -17.05 13.40
CA SER A 197 4.08 -18.30 12.85
C SER A 197 5.19 -19.28 12.49
N ILE A 198 6.27 -18.80 11.89
CA ILE A 198 7.43 -19.63 11.53
C ILE A 198 8.19 -20.08 12.78
N ARG A 199 8.43 -19.18 13.73
CA ARG A 199 9.21 -19.43 14.94
C ARG A 199 8.51 -20.46 15.86
N LYS A 200 7.21 -20.29 16.08
CA LYS A 200 6.39 -21.16 16.94
C LYS A 200 5.76 -22.33 16.22
N LYS A 201 5.88 -22.41 14.88
CA LYS A 201 5.13 -23.32 14.02
C LYS A 201 3.61 -23.17 14.21
N SER A 202 3.15 -21.94 14.42
CA SER A 202 1.75 -21.59 14.67
C SER A 202 1.01 -21.31 13.38
N GLN A 203 0.10 -22.19 12.99
CA GLN A 203 -0.80 -21.93 11.86
C GLN A 203 -1.79 -20.80 12.17
N LYS A 204 -2.14 -20.59 13.43
CA LYS A 204 -3.05 -19.53 13.88
C LYS A 204 -2.49 -18.13 13.56
N ASP A 205 -1.21 -17.90 13.87
CA ASP A 205 -0.58 -16.59 13.61
C ASP A 205 -0.47 -16.31 12.10
N LEU A 206 -0.20 -17.34 11.29
CA LEU A 206 -0.21 -17.23 9.85
C LEU A 206 -1.61 -16.90 9.31
N LEU A 207 -2.64 -17.61 9.78
CA LEU A 207 -4.02 -17.36 9.38
C LEU A 207 -4.46 -15.95 9.78
N ASN A 208 -4.07 -15.47 10.96
CA ASN A 208 -4.35 -14.09 11.37
C ASN A 208 -3.74 -13.07 10.41
N ALA A 209 -2.52 -13.29 9.92
CA ALA A 209 -1.91 -12.40 8.93
C ALA A 209 -2.76 -12.33 7.65
N TYR A 210 -3.16 -13.48 7.09
CA TYR A 210 -4.04 -13.52 5.91
C TYR A 210 -5.40 -12.86 6.16
N LEU A 211 -6.01 -13.09 7.33
CA LEU A 211 -7.33 -12.53 7.67
C LEU A 211 -7.28 -11.01 7.82
N PHE A 212 -6.29 -10.45 8.52
CA PHE A 212 -6.17 -9.01 8.67
C PHE A 212 -5.93 -8.33 7.32
N HIS A 213 -5.08 -8.91 6.48
CA HIS A 213 -4.82 -8.38 5.14
C HIS A 213 -6.10 -8.42 4.28
N PHE A 214 -6.74 -9.58 4.16
CA PHE A 214 -8.00 -9.75 3.45
C PHE A 214 -9.08 -8.78 3.90
N VAL A 215 -9.28 -8.67 5.22
CA VAL A 215 -10.32 -7.82 5.80
C VAL A 215 -10.06 -6.34 5.51
N ILE A 216 -8.82 -5.86 5.66
CA ILE A 216 -8.53 -4.44 5.48
C ILE A 216 -8.72 -4.02 4.01
N ASP A 217 -8.25 -4.81 3.06
CA ASP A 217 -8.37 -4.48 1.64
C ASP A 217 -9.82 -4.60 1.16
N SER A 218 -10.53 -5.66 1.57
CA SER A 218 -11.94 -5.81 1.24
C SER A 218 -12.78 -4.66 1.82
N LEU A 219 -12.55 -4.28 3.08
CA LEU A 219 -13.27 -3.17 3.72
C LEU A 219 -12.92 -1.82 3.08
N SER A 220 -11.67 -1.59 2.71
CA SER A 220 -11.25 -0.37 2.02
C SER A 220 -12.03 -0.15 0.73
N VAL A 221 -12.16 -1.20 -0.08
CA VAL A 221 -12.93 -1.14 -1.33
C VAL A 221 -14.43 -0.96 -1.07
N LEU A 222 -15.01 -1.75 -0.15
CA LEU A 222 -16.45 -1.67 0.19
C LEU A 222 -16.83 -0.29 0.74
N LEU A 223 -16.06 0.22 1.67
CA LEU A 223 -16.34 1.51 2.30
C LEU A 223 -16.10 2.69 1.36
N SER A 224 -15.12 2.61 0.46
CA SER A 224 -14.86 3.65 -0.54
C SER A 224 -16.05 3.87 -1.49
N ALA A 225 -16.92 2.86 -1.66
CA ALA A 225 -18.11 2.98 -2.48
C ALA A 225 -19.27 3.75 -1.81
N VAL A 226 -19.29 3.85 -0.47
CA VAL A 226 -20.46 4.35 0.29
C VAL A 226 -20.13 5.35 1.38
N ALA A 227 -18.86 5.55 1.71
CA ALA A 227 -18.43 6.39 2.82
C ALA A 227 -17.41 7.45 2.39
N SER A 228 -17.20 8.46 3.22
CA SER A 228 -16.13 9.43 3.01
C SER A 228 -14.76 8.80 3.23
N VAL A 229 -13.73 9.34 2.58
CA VAL A 229 -12.34 8.88 2.73
C VAL A 229 -11.91 8.79 4.21
N TRP A 230 -12.31 9.75 5.05
CA TRP A 230 -11.94 9.75 6.46
C TRP A 230 -12.61 8.64 7.29
N VAL A 231 -13.78 8.17 6.87
CA VAL A 231 -14.41 6.98 7.47
C VAL A 231 -13.65 5.73 7.07
N VAL A 232 -13.20 5.65 5.82
CA VAL A 232 -12.34 4.55 5.36
C VAL A 232 -11.06 4.52 6.18
N GLU A 233 -10.36 5.66 6.31
CA GLU A 233 -9.12 5.75 7.09
C GLU A 233 -9.31 5.39 8.57
N LEU A 234 -10.41 5.81 9.16
CA LEU A 234 -10.72 5.46 10.55
C LEU A 234 -10.91 3.94 10.73
N VAL A 235 -11.68 3.32 9.84
CA VAL A 235 -11.94 1.87 9.93
C VAL A 235 -10.66 1.07 9.67
N THR A 236 -9.89 1.42 8.65
CA THR A 236 -8.61 0.75 8.34
C THR A 236 -7.60 0.93 9.48
N ALA A 237 -7.56 2.12 10.12
CA ALA A 237 -6.74 2.35 11.32
C ALA A 237 -7.17 1.47 12.51
N LEU A 238 -8.48 1.28 12.74
CA LEU A 238 -8.98 0.41 13.79
C LEU A 238 -8.64 -1.07 13.54
N VAL A 239 -8.80 -1.55 12.30
CA VAL A 239 -8.41 -2.92 11.92
C VAL A 239 -6.89 -3.11 12.06
N THR A 240 -6.10 -2.14 11.61
CA THR A 240 -4.64 -2.14 11.78
C THR A 240 -4.25 -2.14 13.26
N GLY A 241 -4.96 -1.38 14.11
CA GLY A 241 -4.79 -1.43 15.57
C GLY A 241 -5.02 -2.83 16.14
N GLY A 242 -6.03 -3.54 15.64
CA GLY A 242 -6.27 -4.96 15.95
C GLY A 242 -5.09 -5.86 15.54
N ALA A 243 -4.53 -5.66 14.34
CA ALA A 243 -3.36 -6.40 13.87
C ALA A 243 -2.12 -6.13 14.75
N VAL A 244 -1.89 -4.87 15.17
CA VAL A 244 -0.82 -4.50 16.11
C VAL A 244 -0.98 -5.22 17.45
N LEU A 245 -2.20 -5.22 18.01
CA LEU A 245 -2.47 -5.92 19.29
C LEU A 245 -2.25 -7.42 19.16
N MET A 246 -2.69 -8.02 18.05
CA MET A 246 -2.47 -9.46 17.79
C MET A 246 -0.99 -9.79 17.62
N ALA A 247 -0.23 -8.96 16.90
CA ALA A 247 1.21 -9.14 16.74
C ALA A 247 1.95 -9.02 18.08
N ARG A 248 1.56 -8.07 18.94
CA ARG A 248 2.09 -7.95 20.31
C ARG A 248 1.75 -9.18 21.15
N TYR A 249 0.50 -9.64 21.12
CA TYR A 249 0.08 -10.83 21.84
C TYR A 249 0.88 -12.06 21.40
N ALA A 250 1.04 -12.25 20.08
CA ALA A 250 1.87 -13.31 19.54
C ALA A 250 3.35 -13.25 20.02
N CYS A 251 3.88 -12.07 20.33
CA CYS A 251 5.22 -11.94 20.93
C CYS A 251 5.28 -12.27 22.42
N MET A 252 4.18 -12.18 23.16
CA MET A 252 4.13 -12.42 24.61
C MET A 252 3.88 -13.89 25.00
N GLU A 253 3.32 -14.69 24.09
CA GLU A 253 3.07 -16.13 24.30
C GLU A 253 4.38 -16.97 24.20
N GLU A 254 5.49 -16.49 24.74
CA GLU A 254 6.79 -17.18 24.75
C GLU A 254 6.97 -18.10 25.97
#